data_bacd586c19875922b40453e146b665a3
#
_entry.id   bacd586c19875922b40453e146b665a3
#
_cell.length_a   1.000
_cell.length_b   1.000
_cell.length_c   1.000
_cell.angle_alpha   90.00
_cell.angle_beta   90.00
_cell.angle_gamma   90.00
#
_symmetry.space_group_name_H-M   'P 1'
#
loop_
_entity.id
_entity.type
_entity.pdbx_description
1 polymer ?
#
loop_
_entity_poly.entity_id
_entity_poly.type
_entity_poly.pdbx_seq_one_letter_code
_entity_poly.pdbx_strand_id
1 'polypeptide(L)'
;SNSTVANAYLGLRATTPPQLFSANSFTGNTTGAHITGGDYLIERSLFHNNDVGLTLSGPSKSIQIESSYFSSNRSAGLQSIASKLHVLCSTFSHNTIGIKASRGQIKLAKNAGNTFENNTVGASFQSLEKLELQNGHNTFSQQVMFDLIGSFEPSASISYNGSYHYLYADNTSFSKANSNVLTLGRDTVYLLLGSSQPPSALLCPDKGVKKSEGVNWSRSDSIPELAVYPNPGNEWVELVFPATTTAAELSVFSPQGEQILLEFIPVGTHRKKLSIPGRAGLYLIRLVDGERIAQLRWLKLN
;
A
#
# COMPACT_ATOMS: atom_id res chain seq x y z
N SER A 1 -2.18 26.65 -4.26
CA SER A 1 -0.86 27.26 -4.02
C SER A 1 0.20 26.19 -4.12
N ASN A 2 1.24 26.42 -4.91
CA ASN A 2 2.39 25.54 -5.02
C ASN A 2 3.27 25.72 -3.77
N SER A 3 3.07 24.89 -2.77
CA SER A 3 3.84 24.96 -1.52
C SER A 3 4.63 23.67 -1.32
N THR A 4 5.85 23.80 -0.83
CA THR A 4 6.69 22.67 -0.41
C THR A 4 6.89 22.71 1.09
N VAL A 5 6.62 21.59 1.77
CA VAL A 5 6.87 21.41 3.19
C VAL A 5 7.73 20.18 3.38
N ALA A 6 8.88 20.33 4.01
CA ALA A 6 9.84 19.25 4.17
C ALA A 6 10.42 19.15 5.58
N ASN A 7 10.79 17.92 5.97
CA ASN A 7 11.54 17.61 7.20
C ASN A 7 10.88 18.10 8.49
N ALA A 8 9.55 18.05 8.54
CA ALA A 8 8.77 18.43 9.71
C ALA A 8 8.13 17.19 10.37
N TYR A 9 7.77 17.29 11.65
CA TYR A 9 6.95 16.28 12.29
C TYR A 9 5.57 16.20 11.63
N LEU A 10 4.96 17.36 11.35
CA LEU A 10 3.69 17.48 10.63
C LEU A 10 3.81 18.62 9.61
N GLY A 11 3.70 18.25 8.33
CA GLY A 11 3.83 19.22 7.25
C GLY A 11 2.66 20.19 7.20
N LEU A 12 1.43 19.69 7.26
CA LEU A 12 0.21 20.51 7.28
C LEU A 12 -0.86 19.88 8.17
N ARG A 13 -1.60 20.73 8.87
CA ARG A 13 -2.85 20.37 9.53
C ARG A 13 -4.00 21.23 9.03
N ALA A 14 -5.08 20.61 8.57
CA ALA A 14 -6.28 21.30 8.12
C ALA A 14 -7.52 20.75 8.84
N THR A 15 -8.37 21.65 9.35
CA THR A 15 -9.56 21.30 10.17
C THR A 15 -10.85 21.97 9.72
N THR A 16 -10.82 22.77 8.65
CA THR A 16 -11.99 23.55 8.19
C THR A 16 -12.40 23.20 6.75
N PRO A 17 -13.70 23.13 6.41
CA PRO A 17 -14.24 22.84 5.09
C PRO A 17 -14.44 24.07 4.21
N PRO A 18 -14.87 23.91 2.93
CA PRO A 18 -14.31 23.04 1.94
C PRO A 18 -13.11 23.70 1.27
N GLN A 19 -12.02 23.00 1.10
CA GLN A 19 -10.82 23.60 0.54
C GLN A 19 -10.27 22.79 -0.64
N LEU A 20 -9.88 23.51 -1.67
CA LEU A 20 -9.04 22.99 -2.74
C LEU A 20 -7.59 22.96 -2.26
N PHE A 21 -7.01 21.78 -2.29
CA PHE A 21 -5.64 21.52 -1.91
C PHE A 21 -4.88 21.04 -3.15
N SER A 22 -4.24 21.97 -3.86
CA SER A 22 -3.71 21.71 -5.19
C SER A 22 -2.20 21.95 -5.28
N ALA A 23 -1.51 21.07 -5.97
CA ALA A 23 -0.12 21.19 -6.38
C ALA A 23 0.87 21.45 -5.22
N ASN A 24 0.66 20.79 -4.09
CA ASN A 24 1.56 20.89 -2.95
C ASN A 24 2.53 19.71 -2.90
N SER A 25 3.68 19.90 -2.28
CA SER A 25 4.71 18.87 -2.07
C SER A 25 5.02 18.71 -0.59
N PHE A 26 4.92 17.47 -0.10
CA PHE A 26 5.24 17.08 1.28
C PHE A 26 6.31 15.99 1.24
N THR A 27 7.50 16.31 1.76
CA THR A 27 8.66 15.40 1.64
C THR A 27 9.42 15.29 2.94
N GLY A 28 9.76 14.05 3.34
CA GLY A 28 10.61 13.80 4.51
C GLY A 28 9.97 14.14 5.86
N ASN A 29 8.64 14.19 5.92
CA ASN A 29 7.94 14.50 7.16
C ASN A 29 7.53 13.19 7.89
N THR A 30 7.28 13.23 9.20
CA THR A 30 6.61 12.10 9.86
C THR A 30 5.18 11.95 9.33
N THR A 31 4.44 13.05 9.21
CA THR A 31 3.18 13.08 8.48
C THR A 31 3.20 14.23 7.49
N GLY A 32 3.03 13.94 6.20
CA GLY A 32 3.05 14.99 5.17
C GLY A 32 1.92 15.98 5.39
N ALA A 33 0.67 15.52 5.40
CA ALA A 33 -0.49 16.34 5.76
C ALA A 33 -1.49 15.54 6.60
N HIS A 34 -2.19 16.23 7.50
CA HIS A 34 -3.29 15.68 8.29
C HIS A 34 -4.52 16.57 8.13
N ILE A 35 -5.59 15.98 7.58
CA ILE A 35 -6.85 16.64 7.34
C ILE A 35 -7.94 16.01 8.20
N THR A 36 -8.65 16.83 8.96
CA THR A 36 -9.70 16.38 9.88
C THR A 36 -11.05 16.94 9.48
N GLY A 37 -12.02 16.04 9.20
CA GLY A 37 -13.39 16.41 8.83
C GLY A 37 -13.48 17.17 7.50
N GLY A 38 -14.70 17.59 7.14
CA GLY A 38 -14.94 18.43 5.97
C GLY A 38 -14.94 17.71 4.63
N ASP A 39 -15.21 18.48 3.57
CA ASP A 39 -15.14 18.06 2.19
C ASP A 39 -13.90 18.67 1.55
N TYR A 40 -13.06 17.87 0.91
CA TYR A 40 -11.81 18.33 0.32
C TYR A 40 -11.64 17.77 -1.08
N LEU A 41 -11.07 18.60 -1.94
CA LEU A 41 -10.46 18.18 -3.19
C LEU A 41 -8.94 18.33 -3.04
N ILE A 42 -8.24 17.21 -3.11
CA ILE A 42 -6.78 17.15 -3.08
C ILE A 42 -6.33 16.74 -4.48
N GLU A 43 -5.66 17.62 -5.18
CA GLU A 43 -5.26 17.35 -6.54
C GLU A 43 -3.79 17.69 -6.80
N ARG A 44 -3.18 16.97 -7.75
CA ARG A 44 -1.82 17.24 -8.26
C ARG A 44 -0.79 17.44 -7.16
N SER A 45 -0.94 16.75 -6.04
CA SER A 45 -0.07 16.89 -4.87
C SER A 45 0.89 15.71 -4.76
N LEU A 46 2.09 15.97 -4.24
CA LEU A 46 3.14 14.98 -4.03
C LEU A 46 3.33 14.73 -2.53
N PHE A 47 3.26 13.46 -2.15
CA PHE A 47 3.55 12.97 -0.80
C PHE A 47 4.67 11.93 -0.90
N HIS A 48 5.91 12.38 -0.67
CA HIS A 48 7.10 11.56 -0.92
C HIS A 48 7.96 11.42 0.32
N ASN A 49 8.45 10.20 0.57
CA ASN A 49 9.43 9.91 1.63
C ASN A 49 9.01 10.39 3.03
N ASN A 50 7.71 10.27 3.35
CA ASN A 50 7.20 10.51 4.69
C ASN A 50 7.02 9.18 5.44
N ASP A 51 6.78 9.20 6.76
CA ASP A 51 6.29 7.99 7.42
C ASP A 51 4.85 7.72 6.95
N VAL A 52 3.97 8.72 7.00
CA VAL A 52 2.65 8.69 6.39
C VAL A 52 2.52 9.89 5.44
N GLY A 53 2.18 9.65 4.19
CA GLY A 53 2.04 10.74 3.21
C GLY A 53 0.89 11.68 3.58
N LEU A 54 -0.33 11.16 3.63
CA LEU A 54 -1.54 11.91 3.96
C LEU A 54 -2.39 11.14 4.96
N THR A 55 -2.80 11.79 6.03
CA THR A 55 -3.77 11.26 6.99
C THR A 55 -5.09 12.03 6.88
N LEU A 56 -6.17 11.27 6.70
CA LEU A 56 -7.55 11.76 6.71
C LEU A 56 -8.25 11.19 7.92
N SER A 57 -8.88 12.01 8.75
CA SER A 57 -9.56 11.55 9.94
C SER A 57 -10.90 12.26 10.18
N GLY A 58 -11.82 11.52 10.80
CA GLY A 58 -13.14 12.02 11.18
C GLY A 58 -14.19 11.91 10.08
N PRO A 59 -15.46 12.09 10.43
CA PRO A 59 -16.57 11.96 9.50
C PRO A 59 -16.50 13.04 8.44
N SER A 60 -16.29 12.63 7.20
CA SER A 60 -16.34 13.50 6.03
C SER A 60 -17.54 13.15 5.16
N LYS A 61 -18.11 14.12 4.48
CA LYS A 61 -19.14 13.86 3.48
C LYS A 61 -18.52 13.28 2.23
N SER A 62 -17.42 13.88 1.75
CA SER A 62 -16.68 13.39 0.59
C SER A 62 -15.29 14.00 0.55
N ILE A 63 -14.27 13.18 0.51
CA ILE A 63 -12.90 13.61 0.20
C ILE A 63 -12.57 13.02 -1.15
N GLN A 64 -12.19 13.88 -2.10
CA GLN A 64 -11.70 13.47 -3.41
C GLN A 64 -10.20 13.71 -3.50
N ILE A 65 -9.48 12.69 -3.94
CA ILE A 65 -8.05 12.78 -4.27
C ILE A 65 -7.90 12.52 -5.75
N GLU A 66 -7.29 13.45 -6.47
CA GLU A 66 -7.15 13.35 -7.91
C GLU A 66 -5.72 13.65 -8.35
N SER A 67 -5.23 12.87 -9.32
CA SER A 67 -3.94 13.10 -9.99
C SER A 67 -2.79 13.37 -9.02
N SER A 68 -2.76 12.69 -7.89
CA SER A 68 -1.76 12.89 -6.83
C SER A 68 -0.81 11.70 -6.72
N TYR A 69 0.40 11.94 -6.19
CA TYR A 69 1.45 10.93 -6.07
C TYR A 69 1.79 10.68 -4.61
N PHE A 70 1.78 9.40 -4.25
CA PHE A 70 2.15 8.91 -2.93
C PHE A 70 3.28 7.89 -3.10
N SER A 71 4.51 8.31 -2.82
CA SER A 71 5.65 7.45 -3.10
C SER A 71 6.64 7.36 -1.96
N SER A 72 7.21 6.17 -1.79
CA SER A 72 8.27 5.91 -0.80
C SER A 72 7.92 6.29 0.64
N ASN A 73 6.63 6.24 1.00
CA ASN A 73 6.22 6.50 2.37
C ASN A 73 6.36 5.23 3.20
N ARG A 74 7.01 5.37 4.37
CA ARG A 74 7.49 4.23 5.16
C ARG A 74 6.37 3.37 5.74
N SER A 75 5.24 3.97 6.13
CA SER A 75 4.07 3.26 6.67
C SER A 75 2.92 3.19 5.67
N ALA A 76 2.44 4.34 5.22
CA ALA A 76 1.34 4.40 4.27
C ALA A 76 1.46 5.62 3.36
N GLY A 77 1.10 5.47 2.09
CA GLY A 77 0.91 6.61 1.20
C GLY A 77 -0.25 7.47 1.67
N LEU A 78 -1.40 6.85 1.84
CA LEU A 78 -2.63 7.46 2.31
C LEU A 78 -3.21 6.65 3.47
N GLN A 79 -3.51 7.31 4.59
CA GLN A 79 -4.24 6.75 5.71
C GLN A 79 -5.60 7.43 5.85
N SER A 80 -6.68 6.65 5.88
CA SER A 80 -8.05 7.15 6.01
C SER A 80 -8.76 6.50 7.21
N ILE A 81 -9.34 7.31 8.08
CA ILE A 81 -10.03 6.85 9.28
C ILE A 81 -11.44 7.45 9.30
N ALA A 82 -12.46 6.59 9.22
CA ALA A 82 -13.89 6.95 9.28
C ALA A 82 -14.30 8.01 8.23
N SER A 83 -13.69 8.02 7.06
CA SER A 83 -13.94 8.99 5.99
C SER A 83 -14.60 8.34 4.77
N LYS A 84 -15.30 9.15 3.96
CA LYS A 84 -15.74 8.77 2.62
C LYS A 84 -14.71 9.29 1.63
N LEU A 85 -14.00 8.38 1.01
CA LEU A 85 -12.86 8.66 0.15
C LEU A 85 -13.12 8.23 -1.29
N HIS A 86 -12.88 9.13 -2.23
CA HIS A 86 -12.87 8.85 -3.66
C HIS A 86 -11.48 9.18 -4.23
N VAL A 87 -10.81 8.20 -4.81
CA VAL A 87 -9.47 8.38 -5.36
C VAL A 87 -9.49 8.15 -6.86
N LEU A 88 -8.95 9.11 -7.60
CA LEU A 88 -8.96 9.18 -9.05
C LEU A 88 -7.56 9.46 -9.57
N CYS A 89 -7.17 8.79 -10.63
CA CYS A 89 -5.94 9.10 -11.40
C CYS A 89 -4.68 9.30 -10.54
N SER A 90 -4.62 8.64 -9.40
CA SER A 90 -3.53 8.81 -8.44
C SER A 90 -2.60 7.61 -8.43
N THR A 91 -1.35 7.85 -8.12
CA THR A 91 -0.30 6.81 -8.09
C THR A 91 0.18 6.56 -6.67
N PHE A 92 0.23 5.30 -6.29
CA PHE A 92 0.78 4.81 -5.03
C PHE A 92 1.93 3.87 -5.36
N SER A 93 3.17 4.31 -5.09
CA SER A 93 4.34 3.51 -5.45
C SER A 93 5.37 3.42 -4.33
N HIS A 94 5.97 2.23 -4.17
CA HIS A 94 7.05 2.00 -3.20
C HIS A 94 6.68 2.32 -1.74
N ASN A 95 5.39 2.29 -1.38
CA ASN A 95 4.97 2.45 0.01
C ASN A 95 4.91 1.07 0.69
N THR A 96 4.97 1.01 2.02
CA THR A 96 4.61 -0.23 2.71
C THR A 96 3.14 -0.55 2.44
N ILE A 97 2.25 0.43 2.58
CA ILE A 97 0.85 0.30 2.21
C ILE A 97 0.48 1.48 1.32
N GLY A 98 -0.09 1.24 0.13
CA GLY A 98 -0.54 2.32 -0.73
C GLY A 98 -1.67 3.11 -0.08
N ILE A 99 -2.81 2.46 0.18
CA ILE A 99 -3.94 3.03 0.94
C ILE A 99 -4.21 2.18 2.18
N LYS A 100 -4.18 2.80 3.36
CA LYS A 100 -4.60 2.20 4.63
C LYS A 100 -5.90 2.84 5.08
N ALA A 101 -7.00 2.08 5.13
CA ALA A 101 -8.29 2.62 5.52
C ALA A 101 -8.92 1.82 6.65
N SER A 102 -9.48 2.55 7.64
CA SER A 102 -10.25 1.94 8.73
C SER A 102 -11.57 2.66 8.91
N ARG A 103 -12.64 1.88 8.94
CA ARG A 103 -14.02 2.37 8.96
C ARG A 103 -14.31 3.32 7.78
N GLY A 104 -15.56 3.57 7.46
CA GLY A 104 -15.94 4.46 6.37
C GLY A 104 -16.00 3.79 4.99
N GLN A 105 -15.83 4.55 3.93
CA GLN A 105 -16.12 4.11 2.56
C GLN A 105 -14.99 4.48 1.62
N ILE A 106 -14.62 3.56 0.74
CA ILE A 106 -13.58 3.77 -0.28
C ILE A 106 -14.18 3.54 -1.66
N LYS A 107 -13.98 4.50 -2.53
CA LYS A 107 -14.38 4.43 -3.94
C LYS A 107 -13.17 4.56 -4.84
N LEU A 108 -12.86 3.48 -5.53
CA LEU A 108 -11.85 3.36 -6.59
C LEU A 108 -12.54 2.88 -7.88
N ALA A 109 -13.75 3.37 -8.12
CA ALA A 109 -14.68 2.90 -9.15
C ALA A 109 -14.93 3.95 -10.23
N LYS A 110 -15.60 3.55 -11.30
CA LYS A 110 -16.07 4.43 -12.39
C LYS A 110 -14.95 5.29 -12.98
N ASN A 111 -14.04 4.65 -13.69
CA ASN A 111 -12.90 5.29 -14.35
C ASN A 111 -11.92 5.96 -13.36
N ALA A 112 -11.74 5.38 -12.21
CA ALA A 112 -10.81 5.91 -11.21
C ALA A 112 -9.35 5.93 -11.71
N GLY A 113 -8.94 4.90 -12.46
CA GLY A 113 -7.64 4.88 -13.16
C GLY A 113 -6.42 5.01 -12.25
N ASN A 114 -6.51 4.54 -11.01
CA ASN A 114 -5.38 4.61 -10.09
C ASN A 114 -4.32 3.56 -10.40
N THR A 115 -3.08 3.88 -10.10
CA THR A 115 -1.96 2.94 -10.21
C THR A 115 -1.39 2.63 -8.83
N PHE A 116 -1.30 1.34 -8.52
CA PHE A 116 -0.61 0.81 -7.35
C PHE A 116 0.58 -0.01 -7.84
N GLU A 117 1.78 0.39 -7.48
CA GLU A 117 2.99 -0.20 -8.02
C GLU A 117 4.07 -0.38 -6.96
N ASN A 118 4.68 -1.57 -6.89
CA ASN A 118 5.80 -1.86 -5.98
C ASN A 118 5.51 -1.54 -4.50
N ASN A 119 4.26 -1.55 -4.05
CA ASN A 119 3.97 -1.46 -2.63
C ASN A 119 4.10 -2.84 -1.97
N THR A 120 4.27 -2.91 -0.66
CA THR A 120 4.14 -4.19 0.05
C THR A 120 2.70 -4.68 -0.05
N VAL A 121 1.74 -3.81 0.23
CA VAL A 121 0.31 -4.03 0.05
C VAL A 121 -0.27 -2.85 -0.72
N GLY A 122 -1.05 -3.11 -1.76
CA GLY A 122 -1.70 -2.05 -2.53
C GLY A 122 -2.69 -1.27 -1.68
N ALA A 123 -3.67 -1.95 -1.06
CA ALA A 123 -4.58 -1.34 -0.11
C ALA A 123 -4.93 -2.27 1.05
N SER A 124 -5.02 -1.71 2.26
CA SER A 124 -5.32 -2.41 3.52
C SER A 124 -6.55 -1.81 4.18
N PHE A 125 -7.48 -2.66 4.58
CA PHE A 125 -8.78 -2.27 5.14
C PHE A 125 -9.01 -2.87 6.52
N GLN A 126 -9.62 -2.09 7.40
CA GLN A 126 -10.06 -2.54 8.72
C GLN A 126 -11.48 -2.07 8.98
N SER A 127 -12.41 -3.04 9.14
CA SER A 127 -13.83 -2.74 9.38
C SER A 127 -14.40 -1.72 8.39
N LEU A 128 -14.16 -1.92 7.09
CA LEU A 128 -14.63 -1.00 6.05
C LEU A 128 -16.12 -1.23 5.80
N GLU A 129 -16.89 -0.14 5.70
CA GLU A 129 -18.34 -0.18 5.46
C GLU A 129 -18.68 -0.38 3.97
N LYS A 130 -17.84 0.17 3.08
CA LYS A 130 -18.07 0.09 1.65
C LYS A 130 -16.78 0.15 0.85
N LEU A 131 -16.66 -0.74 -0.15
CA LEU A 131 -15.61 -0.72 -1.14
C LEU A 131 -16.20 -0.77 -2.55
N GLU A 132 -15.92 0.23 -3.36
CA GLU A 132 -16.31 0.27 -4.77
C GLU A 132 -15.06 0.20 -5.66
N LEU A 133 -14.94 -0.88 -6.42
CA LEU A 133 -13.88 -1.11 -7.40
C LEU A 133 -14.42 -1.25 -8.83
N GLN A 134 -15.74 -1.35 -8.99
CA GLN A 134 -16.39 -1.66 -10.27
C GLN A 134 -16.12 -0.61 -11.34
N ASN A 135 -15.65 -1.05 -12.51
CA ASN A 135 -15.25 -0.21 -13.64
C ASN A 135 -14.22 0.86 -13.25
N GLY A 136 -13.38 0.56 -12.26
CA GLY A 136 -12.39 1.49 -11.74
C GLY A 136 -11.16 1.63 -12.61
N HIS A 137 -10.84 0.62 -13.42
CA HIS A 137 -9.63 0.54 -14.23
C HIS A 137 -8.35 0.80 -13.41
N ASN A 138 -8.36 0.38 -12.15
CA ASN A 138 -7.18 0.47 -11.31
C ASN A 138 -6.16 -0.60 -11.70
N THR A 139 -4.91 -0.23 -11.74
CA THR A 139 -3.81 -1.15 -12.00
C THR A 139 -3.10 -1.48 -10.70
N PHE A 140 -2.97 -2.76 -10.39
CA PHE A 140 -2.14 -3.28 -9.31
C PHE A 140 -1.01 -4.08 -9.93
N SER A 141 0.21 -3.58 -9.81
CA SER A 141 1.39 -4.20 -10.42
C SER A 141 2.52 -4.34 -9.42
N GLN A 142 3.17 -5.50 -9.44
CA GLN A 142 4.36 -5.77 -8.64
C GLN A 142 4.19 -5.52 -7.13
N GLN A 143 2.97 -5.71 -6.60
CA GLN A 143 2.77 -5.70 -5.16
C GLN A 143 3.51 -6.89 -4.54
N VAL A 144 4.18 -6.65 -3.41
CA VAL A 144 5.01 -7.70 -2.81
C VAL A 144 4.16 -8.79 -2.18
N MET A 145 3.03 -8.44 -1.55
CA MET A 145 2.13 -9.38 -0.90
C MET A 145 0.77 -9.47 -1.59
N PHE A 146 -0.05 -8.45 -1.45
CA PHE A 146 -1.43 -8.45 -1.93
C PHE A 146 -1.79 -7.13 -2.58
N ASP A 147 -2.69 -7.21 -3.56
CA ASP A 147 -3.34 -6.01 -4.08
C ASP A 147 -4.22 -5.39 -3.00
N LEU A 148 -4.98 -6.24 -2.30
CA LEU A 148 -5.91 -5.85 -1.26
C LEU A 148 -5.80 -6.80 -0.05
N ILE A 149 -5.91 -6.28 1.17
CA ILE A 149 -5.92 -7.06 2.41
C ILE A 149 -6.87 -6.40 3.42
N GLY A 150 -7.53 -7.19 4.25
CA GLY A 150 -8.22 -6.63 5.42
C GLY A 150 -9.55 -7.24 5.77
N SER A 151 -10.39 -6.45 6.42
CA SER A 151 -11.70 -6.85 6.91
C SER A 151 -12.76 -5.79 6.57
N PHE A 152 -14.02 -6.26 6.54
CA PHE A 152 -15.19 -5.43 6.29
C PHE A 152 -16.19 -5.56 7.43
N GLU A 153 -17.03 -4.55 7.61
CA GLU A 153 -18.18 -4.68 8.47
C GLU A 153 -19.14 -5.77 7.96
N PRO A 154 -19.88 -6.49 8.83
CA PRO A 154 -20.77 -7.56 8.42
C PRO A 154 -21.83 -7.13 7.38
N SER A 155 -22.22 -5.89 7.38
CA SER A 155 -23.17 -5.29 6.43
C SER A 155 -22.50 -4.56 5.25
N ALA A 156 -21.20 -4.67 5.11
CA ALA A 156 -20.45 -3.92 4.10
C ALA A 156 -20.88 -4.29 2.68
N SER A 157 -20.88 -3.29 1.82
CA SER A 157 -21.13 -3.44 0.39
C SER A 157 -19.79 -3.43 -0.36
N ILE A 158 -19.56 -4.47 -1.15
CA ILE A 158 -18.36 -4.56 -2.00
C ILE A 158 -18.82 -4.73 -3.44
N SER A 159 -18.39 -3.80 -4.31
CA SER A 159 -18.60 -3.90 -5.74
C SER A 159 -17.27 -3.92 -6.49
N TYR A 160 -17.09 -4.87 -7.39
CA TYR A 160 -15.83 -5.07 -8.09
C TYR A 160 -16.04 -5.69 -9.48
N ASN A 161 -15.09 -5.49 -10.35
CA ASN A 161 -14.82 -6.30 -11.51
C ASN A 161 -13.31 -6.29 -11.78
N GLY A 162 -12.79 -7.33 -12.33
CA GLY A 162 -11.35 -7.59 -12.40
C GLY A 162 -10.91 -8.68 -11.42
N SER A 163 -9.66 -9.01 -11.42
CA SER A 163 -9.05 -10.04 -10.57
C SER A 163 -8.13 -9.36 -9.58
N TYR A 164 -8.34 -9.58 -8.30
CA TYR A 164 -7.53 -9.00 -7.23
C TYR A 164 -7.03 -10.09 -6.30
N HIS A 165 -5.78 -9.94 -5.86
CA HIS A 165 -5.14 -10.73 -4.83
C HIS A 165 -5.54 -10.19 -3.48
N TYR A 166 -6.40 -10.88 -2.75
CA TYR A 166 -7.00 -10.37 -1.52
C TYR A 166 -6.87 -11.36 -0.35
N LEU A 167 -6.45 -10.86 0.80
CA LEU A 167 -6.48 -11.57 2.08
C LEU A 167 -7.53 -10.94 3.00
N TYR A 168 -8.37 -11.73 3.64
CA TYR A 168 -9.41 -11.24 4.55
C TYR A 168 -9.25 -11.79 5.96
N ALA A 169 -9.78 -11.05 6.93
CA ALA A 169 -9.90 -11.54 8.29
C ALA A 169 -11.20 -12.34 8.49
N ASP A 170 -11.22 -13.23 9.48
CA ASP A 170 -12.30 -14.19 9.73
C ASP A 170 -13.71 -13.57 9.88
N ASN A 171 -13.81 -12.32 10.28
CA ASN A 171 -15.07 -11.60 10.45
C ASN A 171 -15.58 -10.93 9.16
N THR A 172 -14.89 -11.10 8.05
CA THR A 172 -15.29 -10.50 6.77
C THR A 172 -16.41 -11.34 6.15
N SER A 173 -17.58 -10.76 6.00
CA SER A 173 -18.66 -11.34 5.22
C SER A 173 -18.73 -10.67 3.86
N PHE A 174 -18.44 -11.42 2.80
CA PHE A 174 -18.75 -10.99 1.44
C PHE A 174 -20.24 -11.19 1.18
N SER A 175 -20.91 -10.19 0.64
CA SER A 175 -22.24 -10.39 0.08
C SER A 175 -22.15 -11.46 -1.01
N LYS A 176 -22.80 -12.60 -0.81
CA LYS A 176 -22.79 -13.76 -1.74
C LYS A 176 -23.45 -13.48 -3.10
N ALA A 177 -23.89 -12.25 -3.35
CA ALA A 177 -24.54 -11.88 -4.60
C ALA A 177 -23.63 -11.98 -5.84
N ASN A 178 -22.32 -12.07 -5.65
CA ASN A 178 -21.36 -12.24 -6.74
C ASN A 178 -20.63 -13.57 -6.59
N SER A 179 -20.96 -14.53 -7.43
CA SER A 179 -20.53 -15.93 -7.42
C SER A 179 -19.05 -16.18 -7.78
N ASN A 180 -18.23 -15.16 -7.87
CA ASN A 180 -16.87 -15.24 -8.41
C ASN A 180 -15.79 -15.02 -7.34
N VAL A 181 -16.00 -15.53 -6.14
CA VAL A 181 -14.97 -15.54 -5.08
C VAL A 181 -14.38 -16.93 -5.01
N LEU A 182 -13.11 -17.07 -5.34
CA LEU A 182 -12.35 -18.30 -5.13
C LEU A 182 -11.63 -18.22 -3.79
N THR A 183 -11.98 -19.10 -2.85
CA THR A 183 -11.28 -19.21 -1.57
C THR A 183 -10.17 -20.24 -1.67
N LEU A 184 -8.93 -19.82 -1.52
CA LEU A 184 -7.77 -20.70 -1.40
C LEU A 184 -7.35 -20.78 0.07
N GLY A 185 -7.86 -21.78 0.79
CA GLY A 185 -7.64 -21.90 2.22
C GLY A 185 -8.57 -20.99 3.05
N ARG A 186 -8.31 -20.89 4.36
CA ARG A 186 -9.17 -20.13 5.28
C ARG A 186 -9.09 -18.60 5.07
N ASP A 187 -7.97 -18.10 4.56
CA ASP A 187 -7.61 -16.70 4.68
C ASP A 187 -7.31 -15.99 3.36
N THR A 188 -7.31 -16.69 2.22
CA THR A 188 -6.99 -16.09 0.93
C THR A 188 -8.17 -16.19 -0.02
N VAL A 189 -8.63 -15.06 -0.50
CA VAL A 189 -9.71 -14.94 -1.48
C VAL A 189 -9.17 -14.28 -2.72
N TYR A 190 -9.36 -14.93 -3.87
CA TYR A 190 -9.16 -14.28 -5.15
C TYR A 190 -10.52 -13.77 -5.64
N LEU A 191 -10.63 -12.48 -5.79
CA LEU A 191 -11.80 -11.87 -6.42
C LEU A 191 -11.63 -11.99 -7.92
N LEU A 192 -12.27 -13.00 -8.51
CA LEU A 192 -12.20 -13.28 -9.95
C LEU A 192 -13.39 -12.67 -10.67
N LEU A 193 -13.14 -11.87 -11.68
CA LEU A 193 -14.18 -11.39 -12.56
C LEU A 193 -13.79 -11.42 -14.02
N GLY A 194 -14.73 -11.83 -14.82
CA GLY A 194 -14.55 -11.85 -16.26
C GLY A 194 -14.65 -10.46 -16.88
N SER A 195 -13.58 -9.94 -17.34
CA SER A 195 -13.27 -9.14 -18.51
C SER A 195 -12.01 -8.32 -18.30
N SER A 196 -11.10 -8.38 -19.27
CA SER A 196 -9.90 -7.55 -19.33
C SER A 196 -10.30 -6.06 -19.33
N GLN A 197 -9.77 -5.29 -18.41
CA GLN A 197 -9.98 -3.85 -18.35
C GLN A 197 -8.91 -3.12 -19.16
N PRO A 198 -9.24 -2.06 -19.89
CA PRO A 198 -8.23 -1.26 -20.56
C PRO A 198 -7.29 -0.62 -19.52
N PRO A 199 -6.01 -0.43 -19.85
CA PRO A 199 -5.04 0.15 -18.93
C PRO A 199 -5.42 1.58 -18.51
N SER A 200 -5.15 1.91 -17.27
CA SER A 200 -5.46 3.19 -16.64
C SER A 200 -4.85 4.42 -17.35
N ALA A 201 -3.74 4.22 -18.05
CA ALA A 201 -3.05 5.29 -18.79
C ALA A 201 -3.92 6.01 -19.83
N LEU A 202 -4.97 5.36 -20.35
CA LEU A 202 -5.90 5.97 -21.30
C LEU A 202 -6.95 6.87 -20.64
N LEU A 203 -7.19 6.68 -19.34
CA LEU A 203 -8.25 7.36 -18.60
C LEU A 203 -7.76 8.59 -17.84
N CYS A 204 -6.48 8.64 -17.57
CA CYS A 204 -5.84 9.68 -16.78
C CYS A 204 -4.80 10.39 -17.65
N PRO A 205 -5.21 11.37 -18.45
CA PRO A 205 -4.25 12.17 -19.20
C PRO A 205 -3.28 12.84 -18.21
N ASP A 206 -2.02 12.86 -18.59
CA ASP A 206 -0.93 13.42 -17.78
C ASP A 206 -1.23 14.90 -17.49
N LYS A 207 -1.80 15.19 -16.33
CA LYS A 207 -2.15 16.55 -15.91
C LYS A 207 -0.96 17.29 -15.29
N GLY A 208 0.25 16.92 -15.65
CA GLY A 208 1.43 17.75 -15.41
C GLY A 208 1.85 17.87 -13.95
N VAL A 209 1.65 16.85 -13.13
CA VAL A 209 2.46 16.72 -11.92
C VAL A 209 3.88 16.43 -12.40
N LYS A 210 4.77 17.41 -12.30
CA LYS A 210 6.20 17.15 -12.52
C LYS A 210 6.60 16.02 -11.56
N LYS A 211 6.81 14.81 -12.11
CA LYS A 211 7.66 13.84 -11.44
C LYS A 211 8.87 14.65 -11.02
N SER A 212 9.24 14.63 -9.76
CA SER A 212 10.48 15.26 -9.33
C SER A 212 11.57 14.73 -10.26
N GLU A 213 11.99 15.59 -11.19
CA GLU A 213 13.15 15.30 -12.05
C GLU A 213 14.33 15.22 -11.09
N GLY A 214 14.76 14.02 -10.78
CA GLY A 214 15.95 13.85 -9.96
C GLY A 214 16.11 12.50 -9.27
N VAL A 215 15.10 11.66 -9.23
CA VAL A 215 15.32 10.27 -8.84
C VAL A 215 15.13 9.43 -10.09
N ASN A 216 16.19 9.32 -10.86
CA ASN A 216 16.37 8.24 -11.82
C ASN A 216 16.39 6.95 -10.99
N TRP A 217 15.22 6.36 -10.79
CA TRP A 217 15.13 4.95 -10.43
C TRP A 217 15.53 4.16 -11.70
N SER A 218 16.80 4.31 -12.12
CA SER A 218 17.41 3.29 -12.93
C SER A 218 17.17 2.00 -12.15
N ARG A 219 16.46 1.06 -12.75
CA ARG A 219 16.48 -0.33 -12.33
C ARG A 219 17.93 -0.62 -11.99
N SER A 220 18.26 -0.59 -10.72
CA SER A 220 19.53 -1.05 -10.22
C SER A 220 19.64 -2.48 -10.72
N ASP A 221 20.67 -2.71 -11.48
CA ASP A 221 21.05 -4.00 -12.00
C ASP A 221 20.76 -5.08 -10.97
N SER A 222 20.16 -6.16 -11.44
CA SER A 222 19.76 -7.35 -10.72
C SER A 222 20.49 -7.53 -9.39
N ILE A 223 19.80 -7.22 -8.30
CA ILE A 223 20.28 -7.56 -6.96
C ILE A 223 20.45 -9.08 -6.98
N PRO A 224 21.64 -9.61 -6.69
CA PRO A 224 21.82 -11.04 -6.56
C PRO A 224 20.84 -11.56 -5.52
N GLU A 225 20.18 -12.62 -5.86
CA GLU A 225 18.99 -13.15 -5.24
C GLU A 225 19.07 -13.25 -3.72
N LEU A 226 18.19 -12.52 -3.03
CA LEU A 226 17.83 -12.87 -1.67
C LEU A 226 17.09 -14.21 -1.74
N ALA A 227 17.65 -15.23 -1.15
CA ALA A 227 17.07 -16.55 -1.11
C ALA A 227 16.69 -16.94 0.32
N VAL A 228 15.70 -17.80 0.45
CA VAL A 228 15.20 -18.27 1.75
C VAL A 228 15.02 -19.78 1.75
N TYR A 229 15.49 -20.44 2.82
CA TYR A 229 15.43 -21.89 2.99
C TYR A 229 15.10 -22.26 4.44
N PRO A 230 14.19 -23.23 4.69
CA PRO A 230 13.29 -23.82 3.71
C PRO A 230 12.16 -22.86 3.34
N ASN A 231 11.62 -23.01 2.13
CA ASN A 231 10.39 -22.32 1.73
C ASN A 231 9.54 -23.31 0.91
N PRO A 232 8.41 -23.79 1.45
CA PRO A 232 7.84 -23.55 2.78
C PRO A 232 8.71 -24.03 3.95
N GLY A 233 8.48 -23.45 5.13
CA GLY A 233 9.18 -23.81 6.38
C GLY A 233 8.28 -23.71 7.60
N ASN A 234 8.74 -24.17 8.76
CA ASN A 234 7.93 -24.22 9.99
C ASN A 234 8.32 -23.09 10.95
N GLU A 235 9.40 -23.24 11.70
CA GLU A 235 9.74 -22.32 12.80
C GLU A 235 10.87 -21.36 12.47
N TRP A 236 11.75 -21.74 11.59
CA TRP A 236 12.93 -20.98 11.26
C TRP A 236 13.18 -20.92 9.75
N VAL A 237 13.94 -19.94 9.37
CA VAL A 237 14.32 -19.67 8.01
C VAL A 237 15.76 -19.20 7.95
N GLU A 238 16.50 -19.68 6.97
CA GLU A 238 17.83 -19.16 6.65
C GLU A 238 17.75 -18.26 5.41
N LEU A 239 18.18 -17.03 5.56
CA LEU A 239 18.33 -16.09 4.48
C LEU A 239 19.75 -16.18 3.92
N VAL A 240 19.85 -16.22 2.61
CA VAL A 240 21.11 -16.14 1.87
C VAL A 240 21.02 -14.93 0.93
N PHE A 241 21.99 -14.04 1.01
CA PHE A 241 22.03 -12.80 0.24
C PHE A 241 23.50 -12.41 -0.01
N PRO A 242 23.77 -11.53 -0.95
CA PRO A 242 25.12 -11.00 -1.14
C PRO A 242 25.61 -10.34 0.14
N ALA A 243 26.91 -10.36 0.34
CA ALA A 243 27.51 -9.68 1.48
C ALA A 243 27.03 -8.23 1.55
N THR A 244 26.49 -7.83 2.70
CA THR A 244 26.01 -6.47 2.93
C THR A 244 27.16 -5.47 2.79
N THR A 245 26.88 -4.36 2.13
CA THR A 245 27.87 -3.29 1.90
C THR A 245 27.78 -2.19 2.95
N THR A 246 26.64 -2.10 3.63
CA THR A 246 26.39 -1.20 4.75
C THR A 246 25.79 -2.01 5.92
N ALA A 247 25.56 -1.36 7.06
CA ALA A 247 24.70 -1.94 8.09
C ALA A 247 23.27 -2.04 7.51
N ALA A 248 22.85 -3.27 7.20
CA ALA A 248 21.57 -3.49 6.53
C ALA A 248 20.44 -3.66 7.54
N GLU A 249 19.25 -3.20 7.18
CA GLU A 249 18.02 -3.38 7.94
C GLU A 249 17.26 -4.60 7.42
N LEU A 250 16.98 -5.55 8.31
CA LEU A 250 16.16 -6.72 8.02
C LEU A 250 14.84 -6.62 8.75
N SER A 251 13.77 -6.61 8.00
CA SER A 251 12.40 -6.53 8.52
C SER A 251 11.60 -7.76 8.12
N VAL A 252 10.76 -8.27 9.03
CA VAL A 252 9.79 -9.33 8.73
C VAL A 252 8.40 -8.82 9.04
N PHE A 253 7.49 -9.02 8.10
CA PHE A 253 6.09 -8.64 8.22
C PHE A 253 5.20 -9.88 8.27
N SER A 254 4.22 -9.84 9.16
CA SER A 254 3.19 -10.88 9.30
C SER A 254 2.27 -10.93 8.08
N PRO A 255 1.45 -11.96 7.92
CA PRO A 255 0.39 -11.99 6.91
C PRO A 255 -0.61 -10.84 7.00
N GLN A 256 -0.71 -10.16 8.15
CA GLN A 256 -1.56 -8.99 8.36
C GLN A 256 -0.86 -7.67 8.00
N GLY A 257 0.42 -7.74 7.58
CA GLY A 257 1.23 -6.56 7.24
C GLY A 257 1.85 -5.88 8.47
N GLU A 258 1.78 -6.49 9.64
CA GLU A 258 2.43 -5.97 10.85
C GLU A 258 3.92 -6.31 10.83
N GLN A 259 4.76 -5.36 11.16
CA GLN A 259 6.20 -5.62 11.33
C GLN A 259 6.43 -6.37 12.65
N ILE A 260 6.78 -7.64 12.55
CA ILE A 260 6.99 -8.52 13.71
C ILE A 260 8.45 -8.70 14.09
N LEU A 261 9.37 -8.32 13.20
CA LEU A 261 10.80 -8.36 13.46
C LEU A 261 11.48 -7.21 12.74
N LEU A 262 12.40 -6.56 13.44
CA LEU A 262 13.35 -5.59 12.90
C LEU A 262 14.72 -5.90 13.50
N GLU A 263 15.70 -6.15 12.65
CA GLU A 263 17.06 -6.45 13.06
C GLU A 263 18.08 -5.77 12.15
N PHE A 264 19.19 -5.31 12.71
CA PHE A 264 20.28 -4.75 11.94
C PHE A 264 21.33 -5.82 11.65
N ILE A 265 21.67 -5.96 10.39
CA ILE A 265 22.65 -6.91 9.89
C ILE A 265 23.99 -6.21 9.72
N PRO A 266 25.08 -6.73 10.34
CA PRO A 266 26.41 -6.14 10.19
C PRO A 266 26.91 -6.20 8.74
N VAL A 267 27.79 -5.27 8.40
CA VAL A 267 28.51 -5.25 7.11
C VAL A 267 29.24 -6.56 6.87
N GLY A 268 29.24 -7.04 5.66
CA GLY A 268 29.91 -8.28 5.26
C GLY A 268 29.12 -9.56 5.55
N THR A 269 27.96 -9.45 6.17
CA THR A 269 27.08 -10.60 6.39
C THR A 269 26.45 -11.06 5.07
N HIS A 270 26.39 -12.36 4.84
CA HIS A 270 25.80 -12.96 3.63
C HIS A 270 24.80 -14.08 3.95
N ARG A 271 24.64 -14.42 5.23
CA ARG A 271 23.67 -15.41 5.72
C ARG A 271 23.09 -14.99 7.06
N LYS A 272 21.83 -15.28 7.27
CA LYS A 272 21.16 -15.01 8.55
C LYS A 272 20.09 -16.05 8.81
N LYS A 273 20.13 -16.67 9.98
CA LYS A 273 19.08 -17.55 10.46
C LYS A 273 18.13 -16.75 11.33
N LEU A 274 16.83 -16.87 11.05
CA LEU A 274 15.75 -16.21 11.79
C LEU A 274 14.80 -17.24 12.35
N SER A 275 14.33 -16.99 13.56
CA SER A 275 13.13 -17.64 14.09
C SER A 275 11.97 -16.65 13.94
N ILE A 276 10.95 -17.02 13.18
CA ILE A 276 9.81 -16.16 12.90
C ILE A 276 8.64 -16.64 13.74
N PRO A 277 8.27 -15.91 14.80
CA PRO A 277 7.12 -16.26 15.63
C PRO A 277 5.82 -16.04 14.84
N GLY A 278 4.73 -16.68 15.31
CA GLY A 278 3.42 -16.47 14.73
C GLY A 278 2.83 -17.73 14.11
N ARG A 279 1.63 -17.57 13.53
CA ARG A 279 0.83 -18.65 12.92
C ARG A 279 1.32 -18.98 11.53
N ALA A 280 0.84 -20.10 10.99
CA ALA A 280 1.03 -20.39 9.57
C ALA A 280 0.50 -19.26 8.69
N GLY A 281 1.19 -18.98 7.60
CA GLY A 281 0.82 -17.91 6.69
C GLY A 281 1.98 -17.42 5.84
N LEU A 282 1.70 -16.48 4.96
CA LEU A 282 2.67 -15.88 4.06
C LEU A 282 3.31 -14.65 4.70
N TYR A 283 4.59 -14.76 5.01
CA TYR A 283 5.40 -13.69 5.58
C TYR A 283 6.18 -12.97 4.49
N LEU A 284 6.39 -11.67 4.68
CA LEU A 284 7.31 -10.90 3.86
C LEU A 284 8.60 -10.66 4.63
N ILE A 285 9.72 -10.94 4.00
CA ILE A 285 11.05 -10.65 4.50
C ILE A 285 11.67 -9.58 3.60
N ARG A 286 12.15 -8.49 4.19
CA ARG A 286 12.72 -7.34 3.49
C ARG A 286 14.11 -7.06 4.06
N LEU A 287 15.09 -6.93 3.18
CA LEU A 287 16.46 -6.52 3.49
C LEU A 287 16.76 -5.20 2.78
N VAL A 288 17.23 -4.21 3.52
CA VAL A 288 17.65 -2.90 3.00
C VAL A 288 19.12 -2.72 3.30
N ASP A 289 19.97 -2.66 2.27
CA ASP A 289 21.42 -2.46 2.35
C ASP A 289 21.78 -1.16 1.59
N GLY A 290 21.83 -0.05 2.31
CA GLY A 290 21.96 1.27 1.72
C GLY A 290 20.77 1.59 0.81
N GLU A 291 21.03 1.84 -0.48
CA GLU A 291 19.96 2.08 -1.46
C GLU A 291 19.36 0.78 -2.04
N ARG A 292 19.93 -0.38 -1.71
CA ARG A 292 19.49 -1.68 -2.21
C ARG A 292 18.36 -2.21 -1.35
N ILE A 293 17.26 -2.62 -1.97
CA ILE A 293 16.13 -3.24 -1.31
C ILE A 293 15.88 -4.60 -1.94
N ALA A 294 15.99 -5.66 -1.14
CA ALA A 294 15.60 -7.00 -1.53
C ALA A 294 14.40 -7.46 -0.70
N GLN A 295 13.47 -8.16 -1.34
CA GLN A 295 12.26 -8.65 -0.70
C GLN A 295 11.93 -10.04 -1.20
N LEU A 296 11.42 -10.88 -0.31
CA LEU A 296 10.95 -12.20 -0.67
C LEU A 296 9.77 -12.63 0.20
N ARG A 297 9.05 -13.63 -0.29
CA ARG A 297 7.93 -14.26 0.42
C ARG A 297 8.36 -15.59 1.01
N TRP A 298 7.96 -15.82 2.24
CA TRP A 298 8.18 -17.09 2.92
C TRP A 298 6.86 -17.64 3.45
N LEU A 299 6.55 -18.88 3.05
CA LEU A 299 5.36 -19.56 3.53
C LEU A 299 5.69 -20.35 4.79
N LYS A 300 5.15 -19.91 5.93
CA LYS A 300 5.21 -20.65 7.19
C LYS A 300 4.12 -21.70 7.24
N LEU A 301 4.50 -22.93 7.50
CA LEU A 301 3.61 -24.04 7.78
C LEU A 301 3.36 -24.14 9.31
N ASN A 302 2.34 -24.89 9.70
CA ASN A 302 2.07 -25.21 11.12
C ASN A 302 3.05 -26.25 11.66
#